data_4539332c494ce2ab3e572fdcdd6a37c0
#
_entry.id   4539332c494ce2ab3e572fdcdd6a37c0
#
_cell.length_a   1.000
_cell.length_b   1.000
_cell.length_c   1.000
_cell.angle_alpha   90.00
_cell.angle_beta   90.00
_cell.angle_gamma   90.00
#
_symmetry.space_group_name_H-M   'P 1'
#
loop_
_entity.id
_entity.type
_entity.pdbx_description
1 polymer ?
#
loop_
_entity_poly.entity_id
_entity_poly.type
_entity_poly.pdbx_seq_one_letter_code
_entity_poly.pdbx_strand_id
1 'polypeptide(L)'
;ATEALADSKLNLDNINKQRVGVLVGSGIGGLSTIEAQIRSLVNKGPNRVAPLTIPMSISNIASGAIAIKFGLLGSSFSITSACASSTHCIGEAYRNIKDGYSDIIFAGGSEASICEFGISSFQSLTALSKSEDRNRSSIPFDLNRNGFVMGEGAGVLILEDLESAL
;
A
#
# COMPACT_ATOMS: atom_id res chain seq x y z
N ALA A 1 9.69 -1.14 -2.40
CA ALA A 1 10.03 -1.20 -3.84
C ALA A 1 11.53 -1.08 -4.09
N THR A 2 12.24 -0.10 -3.49
CA THR A 2 13.70 0.05 -3.69
C THR A 2 14.48 -1.17 -3.20
N GLU A 3 14.16 -1.65 -2.01
CA GLU A 3 14.75 -2.87 -1.43
C GLU A 3 14.42 -4.10 -2.28
N ALA A 4 13.15 -4.26 -2.69
CA ALA A 4 12.72 -5.37 -3.55
C ALA A 4 13.48 -5.38 -4.89
N LEU A 5 13.67 -4.21 -5.51
CA LEU A 5 14.47 -4.08 -6.74
C LEU A 5 15.93 -4.47 -6.50
N ALA A 6 16.52 -4.04 -5.40
CA ALA A 6 17.91 -4.40 -5.07
C ALA A 6 18.07 -5.91 -4.80
N ASP A 7 17.11 -6.51 -4.10
CA ASP A 7 17.10 -7.92 -3.76
C ASP A 7 16.91 -8.81 -5.01
N SER A 8 16.04 -8.40 -5.94
CA SER A 8 15.80 -9.12 -7.20
C SER A 8 16.99 -9.15 -8.15
N LYS A 9 17.97 -8.27 -7.97
CA LYS A 9 19.11 -8.05 -8.87
C LYS A 9 18.72 -7.64 -10.30
N LEU A 10 17.47 -7.26 -10.51
CA LEU A 10 16.94 -6.85 -11.80
C LEU A 10 17.59 -5.54 -12.26
N ASN A 11 18.09 -5.52 -13.49
CA ASN A 11 18.63 -4.31 -14.10
C ASN A 11 17.60 -3.66 -15.03
N LEU A 12 16.99 -2.57 -14.56
CA LEU A 12 15.93 -1.84 -15.27
C LEU A 12 16.43 -1.14 -16.56
N ASP A 13 17.73 -1.03 -16.79
CA ASP A 13 18.27 -0.40 -18.01
C ASP A 13 18.27 -1.36 -19.21
N ASN A 14 18.20 -2.67 -18.94
CA ASN A 14 18.29 -3.72 -19.95
C ASN A 14 16.95 -4.34 -20.33
N ILE A 15 15.83 -3.80 -19.82
CA ILE A 15 14.49 -4.37 -20.02
C ILE A 15 13.53 -3.38 -20.70
N ASN A 16 12.50 -3.92 -21.32
CA ASN A 16 11.44 -3.12 -21.91
C ASN A 16 10.50 -2.57 -20.82
N LYS A 17 10.71 -1.34 -20.39
CA LYS A 17 9.93 -0.67 -19.35
C LYS A 17 8.42 -0.55 -19.64
N GLN A 18 8.00 -0.68 -20.90
CA GLN A 18 6.58 -0.72 -21.30
C GLN A 18 5.90 -2.02 -20.85
N ARG A 19 6.69 -3.05 -20.55
CA ARG A 19 6.21 -4.34 -20.07
C ARG A 19 6.44 -4.55 -18.56
N VAL A 20 6.87 -3.50 -17.85
CA VAL A 20 7.06 -3.51 -16.39
C VAL A 20 5.95 -2.73 -15.72
N GLY A 21 5.12 -3.42 -14.95
CA GLY A 21 3.97 -2.86 -14.26
C GLY A 21 4.19 -2.62 -12.77
N VAL A 22 3.22 -1.94 -12.14
CA VAL A 22 3.19 -1.71 -10.68
C VAL A 22 1.78 -1.88 -10.15
N LEU A 23 1.57 -2.84 -9.28
CA LEU A 23 0.32 -3.13 -8.59
C LEU A 23 0.54 -3.10 -7.07
N VAL A 24 0.37 -1.94 -6.45
CA VAL A 24 0.55 -1.76 -5.01
C VAL A 24 -0.73 -1.22 -4.39
N GLY A 25 -1.34 -2.00 -3.51
CA GLY A 25 -2.62 -1.72 -2.88
C GLY A 25 -2.50 -0.96 -1.56
N SER A 26 -3.56 -0.23 -1.23
CA SER A 26 -3.80 0.33 0.09
C SER A 26 -5.29 0.21 0.41
N GLY A 27 -5.61 -0.13 1.65
CA GLY A 27 -7.00 -0.29 2.10
C GLY A 27 -7.71 1.06 2.29
N ILE A 28 -6.99 2.06 2.76
CA ILE A 28 -7.57 3.37 3.14
C ILE A 28 -6.95 4.52 2.33
N GLY A 29 -5.70 4.39 1.92
CA GLY A 29 -4.93 5.48 1.32
C GLY A 29 -4.32 6.41 2.37
N GLY A 30 -4.14 7.68 2.02
CA GLY A 30 -3.44 8.67 2.83
C GLY A 30 -4.26 9.27 3.96
N LEU A 31 -4.74 8.45 4.91
CA LEU A 31 -5.62 8.89 6.01
C LEU A 31 -5.00 9.99 6.86
N SER A 32 -3.72 9.91 7.18
CA SER A 32 -3.00 10.95 7.92
C SER A 32 -2.95 12.28 7.17
N THR A 33 -2.83 12.22 5.84
CA THR A 33 -2.91 13.42 4.98
C THR A 33 -4.31 14.02 5.05
N ILE A 34 -5.35 13.21 4.92
CA ILE A 34 -6.75 13.67 5.01
C ILE A 34 -6.99 14.35 6.34
N GLU A 35 -6.62 13.71 7.46
CA GLU A 35 -6.78 14.27 8.80
C GLU A 35 -6.06 15.63 8.93
N ALA A 36 -4.79 15.70 8.54
CA ALA A 36 -4.01 16.93 8.63
C ALA A 36 -4.62 18.08 7.80
N GLN A 37 -5.12 17.78 6.60
CA GLN A 37 -5.70 18.80 5.73
C GLN A 37 -7.12 19.23 6.17
N ILE A 38 -7.91 18.33 6.75
CA ILE A 38 -9.18 18.70 7.40
C ILE A 38 -8.92 19.63 8.59
N ARG A 39 -7.92 19.32 9.44
CA ARG A 39 -7.52 20.22 10.54
C ARG A 39 -7.06 21.60 10.01
N SER A 40 -6.31 21.63 8.91
CA SER A 40 -5.91 22.89 8.27
C SER A 40 -7.10 23.67 7.75
N LEU A 41 -8.02 23.00 7.08
CA LEU A 41 -9.25 23.60 6.55
C LEU A 41 -10.09 24.25 7.67
N VAL A 42 -10.34 23.51 8.74
CA VAL A 42 -11.19 23.97 9.86
C VAL A 42 -10.53 25.13 10.62
N ASN A 43 -9.23 25.04 10.89
CA ASN A 43 -8.54 26.01 11.74
C ASN A 43 -8.02 27.24 10.98
N LYS A 44 -7.74 27.11 9.67
CA LYS A 44 -7.02 28.14 8.89
C LYS A 44 -7.74 28.57 7.61
N GLY A 45 -8.88 27.91 7.29
CA GLY A 45 -9.68 28.18 6.11
C GLY A 45 -9.21 27.49 4.82
N PRO A 46 -10.03 27.57 3.75
CA PRO A 46 -9.85 26.76 2.52
C PRO A 46 -8.53 27.06 1.78
N ASN A 47 -8.04 28.28 1.85
CA ASN A 47 -6.79 28.68 1.19
C ASN A 47 -5.52 28.09 1.82
N ARG A 48 -5.66 27.32 2.89
CA ARG A 48 -4.55 26.67 3.60
C ARG A 48 -4.51 25.16 3.43
N VAL A 49 -5.40 24.60 2.63
CA VAL A 49 -5.33 23.20 2.21
C VAL A 49 -4.19 23.04 1.19
N ALA A 50 -3.35 22.04 1.39
CA ALA A 50 -2.20 21.83 0.51
C ALA A 50 -2.62 21.38 -0.91
N PRO A 51 -1.98 21.87 -1.98
CA PRO A 51 -2.34 21.52 -3.36
C PRO A 51 -2.26 20.02 -3.66
N LEU A 52 -1.33 19.31 -3.02
CA LEU A 52 -1.12 17.87 -3.22
C LEU A 52 -1.99 16.98 -2.32
N THR A 53 -3.00 17.55 -1.62
CA THR A 53 -3.88 16.80 -0.71
C THR A 53 -4.50 15.59 -1.41
N ILE A 54 -5.11 15.78 -2.58
CA ILE A 54 -5.78 14.68 -3.30
C ILE A 54 -4.78 13.65 -3.80
N PRO A 55 -3.70 14.01 -4.52
CA PRO A 55 -2.68 13.02 -4.92
C PRO A 55 -2.11 12.21 -3.75
N MET A 56 -1.90 12.84 -2.59
CA MET A 56 -1.35 12.15 -1.41
C MET A 56 -2.39 11.33 -0.64
N SER A 57 -3.68 11.46 -0.97
CA SER A 57 -4.77 10.76 -0.27
C SER A 57 -5.24 9.50 -0.98
N ILE A 58 -5.13 9.44 -2.30
CA ILE A 58 -5.70 8.36 -3.10
C ILE A 58 -4.90 7.05 -2.93
N SER A 59 -5.62 5.92 -2.91
CA SER A 59 -5.03 4.60 -2.64
C SER A 59 -4.05 4.11 -3.71
N ASN A 60 -4.15 4.61 -4.94
CA ASN A 60 -3.28 4.21 -6.06
C ASN A 60 -1.99 5.02 -6.18
N ILE A 61 -1.77 6.03 -5.33
CA ILE A 61 -0.58 6.88 -5.45
C ILE A 61 0.73 6.11 -5.25
N ALA A 62 0.72 5.06 -4.42
CA ALA A 62 1.90 4.23 -4.22
C ALA A 62 2.37 3.57 -5.52
N SER A 63 1.43 3.03 -6.32
CA SER A 63 1.74 2.48 -7.65
C SER A 63 2.29 3.55 -8.59
N GLY A 64 1.64 4.71 -8.66
CA GLY A 64 2.09 5.84 -9.49
C GLY A 64 3.47 6.36 -9.08
N ALA A 65 3.72 6.53 -7.79
CA ALA A 65 5.00 7.02 -7.28
C ALA A 65 6.15 6.04 -7.58
N ILE A 66 5.91 4.73 -7.49
CA ILE A 66 6.89 3.70 -7.85
C ILE A 66 7.15 3.74 -9.36
N ALA A 67 6.10 3.80 -10.17
CA ALA A 67 6.23 3.87 -11.63
C ALA A 67 7.04 5.10 -12.06
N ILE A 68 6.75 6.28 -11.51
CA ILE A 68 7.50 7.51 -11.79
C ILE A 68 8.96 7.37 -11.36
N LYS A 69 9.20 6.87 -10.13
CA LYS A 69 10.56 6.76 -9.58
C LYS A 69 11.49 5.91 -10.43
N PHE A 70 10.99 4.82 -11.01
CA PHE A 70 11.79 3.87 -11.80
C PHE A 70 11.58 4.01 -13.31
N GLY A 71 10.74 4.95 -13.75
CA GLY A 71 10.42 5.17 -15.17
C GLY A 71 9.70 3.99 -15.81
N LEU A 72 8.83 3.30 -15.06
CA LEU A 72 8.07 2.14 -15.53
C LEU A 72 6.85 2.61 -16.32
N LEU A 73 6.60 1.99 -17.46
CA LEU A 73 5.61 2.44 -18.45
C LEU A 73 4.50 1.40 -18.69
N GLY A 74 4.55 0.26 -18.01
CA GLY A 74 3.50 -0.75 -18.04
C GLY A 74 2.29 -0.39 -17.18
N SER A 75 1.43 -1.36 -16.93
CA SER A 75 0.21 -1.17 -16.13
C SER A 75 0.52 -0.66 -14.73
N SER A 76 -0.10 0.45 -14.32
CA SER A 76 0.08 1.04 -12.99
C SER A 76 -1.27 1.35 -12.38
N PHE A 77 -1.72 0.52 -11.43
CA PHE A 77 -2.99 0.69 -10.73
C PHE A 77 -2.95 0.05 -9.34
N SER A 78 -4.03 0.22 -8.58
CA SER A 78 -4.19 -0.35 -7.25
C SER A 78 -5.52 -1.08 -7.16
N ILE A 79 -5.54 -2.15 -6.38
CA ILE A 79 -6.78 -2.81 -5.96
C ILE A 79 -7.00 -2.49 -4.50
N THR A 80 -8.19 -1.99 -4.20
CA THR A 80 -8.60 -1.68 -2.82
C THR A 80 -9.68 -2.67 -2.40
N SER A 81 -9.34 -3.52 -1.45
CA SER A 81 -10.20 -4.56 -0.86
C SER A 81 -9.91 -4.72 0.62
N ALA A 82 -9.84 -3.59 1.33
CA ALA A 82 -9.52 -3.51 2.75
C ALA A 82 -8.20 -4.26 3.07
N CYS A 83 -8.19 -5.11 4.09
CA CYS A 83 -7.01 -5.87 4.53
C CYS A 83 -6.46 -6.84 3.46
N ALA A 84 -7.24 -7.18 2.44
CA ALA A 84 -6.84 -8.07 1.36
C ALA A 84 -6.22 -7.34 0.15
N SER A 85 -6.11 -6.01 0.16
CA SER A 85 -5.65 -5.21 -0.98
C SER A 85 -4.31 -5.66 -1.52
N SER A 86 -3.33 -5.87 -0.63
CA SER A 86 -1.99 -6.34 -1.00
C SER A 86 -2.02 -7.72 -1.67
N THR A 87 -2.75 -8.68 -1.08
CA THR A 87 -2.89 -10.04 -1.62
C THR A 87 -3.57 -10.03 -2.99
N HIS A 88 -4.60 -9.21 -3.18
CA HIS A 88 -5.27 -9.08 -4.47
C HIS A 88 -4.36 -8.43 -5.51
N CYS A 89 -3.55 -7.43 -5.16
CA CYS A 89 -2.55 -6.87 -6.06
C CYS A 89 -1.52 -7.92 -6.52
N ILE A 90 -1.04 -8.77 -5.60
CA ILE A 90 -0.11 -9.86 -5.93
C ILE A 90 -0.79 -10.90 -6.84
N GLY A 91 -2.02 -11.28 -6.53
CA GLY A 91 -2.78 -12.24 -7.34
C GLY A 91 -3.07 -11.73 -8.76
N GLU A 92 -3.42 -10.45 -8.89
CA GLU A 92 -3.65 -9.84 -10.20
C GLU A 92 -2.34 -9.63 -10.98
N ALA A 93 -1.25 -9.29 -10.31
CA ALA A 93 0.06 -9.24 -10.93
C ALA A 93 0.47 -10.60 -11.51
N TYR A 94 0.26 -11.68 -10.75
CA TYR A 94 0.49 -13.03 -11.24
C TYR A 94 -0.33 -13.33 -12.51
N ARG A 95 -1.62 -12.98 -12.54
CA ARG A 95 -2.48 -13.18 -13.71
C ARG A 95 -1.99 -12.38 -14.92
N ASN A 96 -1.66 -11.11 -14.71
CA ASN A 96 -1.16 -10.24 -15.77
C ASN A 96 0.10 -10.81 -16.44
N ILE A 97 1.03 -11.34 -15.65
CA ILE A 97 2.26 -11.98 -16.17
C ILE A 97 1.90 -13.29 -16.87
N LYS A 98 1.13 -14.16 -16.23
CA LYS A 98 0.71 -15.45 -16.78
C LYS A 98 -0.01 -15.32 -18.11
N ASP A 99 -0.85 -14.30 -18.27
CA ASP A 99 -1.64 -14.05 -19.48
C ASP A 99 -0.87 -13.19 -20.51
N GLY A 100 0.40 -12.88 -20.25
CA GLY A 100 1.31 -12.20 -21.19
C GLY A 100 1.08 -10.68 -21.33
N TYR A 101 0.36 -10.04 -20.42
CA TYR A 101 0.17 -8.59 -20.44
C TYR A 101 1.39 -7.82 -19.95
N SER A 102 2.18 -8.40 -19.06
CA SER A 102 3.39 -7.83 -18.51
C SER A 102 4.46 -8.91 -18.34
N ASP A 103 5.73 -8.54 -18.39
CA ASP A 103 6.84 -9.46 -18.13
C ASP A 103 7.28 -9.38 -16.67
N ILE A 104 7.20 -8.18 -16.07
CA ILE A 104 7.62 -7.92 -14.69
C ILE A 104 6.59 -7.01 -14.02
N ILE A 105 6.26 -7.29 -12.76
CA ILE A 105 5.37 -6.43 -11.96
C ILE A 105 5.90 -6.27 -10.54
N PHE A 106 6.00 -5.02 -10.09
CA PHE A 106 6.15 -4.65 -8.68
C PHE A 106 4.78 -4.81 -8.01
N ALA A 107 4.62 -5.81 -7.16
CA ALA A 107 3.34 -6.17 -6.57
C ALA A 107 3.38 -6.17 -5.04
N GLY A 108 2.35 -5.66 -4.39
CA GLY A 108 2.29 -5.65 -2.93
C GLY A 108 1.29 -4.66 -2.37
N GLY A 109 1.61 -4.09 -1.22
CA GLY A 109 0.77 -3.08 -0.58
C GLY A 109 1.48 -2.28 0.50
N SER A 110 0.83 -1.22 0.91
CA SER A 110 1.28 -0.36 2.00
C SER A 110 0.07 0.24 2.73
N GLU A 111 0.20 0.41 4.04
CA GLU A 111 -0.77 1.10 4.86
C GLU A 111 -0.08 1.89 5.97
N ALA A 112 -0.52 3.14 6.21
CA ALA A 112 -0.02 3.99 7.26
C ALA A 112 -1.18 4.85 7.81
N SER A 113 -2.01 4.23 8.67
CA SER A 113 -3.26 4.81 9.18
C SER A 113 -3.25 5.07 10.69
N ILE A 114 -2.06 5.06 11.34
CA ILE A 114 -1.92 5.39 12.76
C ILE A 114 -1.93 6.90 12.92
N CYS A 115 -3.13 7.46 12.99
CA CYS A 115 -3.39 8.86 13.31
C CYS A 115 -4.59 8.93 14.26
N GLU A 116 -4.87 10.11 14.82
CA GLU A 116 -5.96 10.25 15.80
C GLU A 116 -7.31 9.82 15.23
N PHE A 117 -7.61 10.20 13.99
CA PHE A 117 -8.84 9.81 13.33
C PHE A 117 -8.89 8.30 13.05
N GLY A 118 -7.79 7.71 12.60
CA GLY A 118 -7.69 6.27 12.36
C GLY A 118 -7.92 5.45 13.64
N ILE A 119 -7.21 5.80 14.72
CA ILE A 119 -7.37 5.14 16.02
C ILE A 119 -8.79 5.28 16.52
N SER A 120 -9.35 6.50 16.52
CA SER A 120 -10.71 6.77 17.01
C SER A 120 -11.77 6.01 16.21
N SER A 121 -11.59 5.89 14.90
CA SER A 121 -12.51 5.18 14.02
C SER A 121 -12.54 3.68 14.34
N PHE A 122 -11.38 3.04 14.46
CA PHE A 122 -11.31 1.63 14.84
C PHE A 122 -11.74 1.37 16.30
N GLN A 123 -11.50 2.33 17.20
CA GLN A 123 -12.00 2.26 18.56
C GLN A 123 -13.53 2.31 18.61
N SER A 124 -14.16 3.18 17.81
CA SER A 124 -15.63 3.27 17.71
C SER A 124 -16.26 1.98 17.18
N LEU A 125 -15.54 1.23 16.34
CA LEU A 125 -15.94 -0.11 15.90
C LEU A 125 -15.76 -1.18 16.98
N THR A 126 -15.21 -0.83 18.15
CA THR A 126 -14.80 -1.78 19.20
C THR A 126 -13.82 -2.86 18.73
N ALA A 127 -13.03 -2.54 17.70
CA ALA A 127 -12.15 -3.49 17.03
C ALA A 127 -10.73 -3.54 17.63
N LEU A 128 -10.33 -2.49 18.37
CA LEU A 128 -9.00 -2.43 18.97
C LEU A 128 -8.93 -3.23 20.27
N SER A 129 -7.75 -3.83 20.51
CA SER A 129 -7.47 -4.53 21.76
C SER A 129 -7.63 -3.63 22.98
N LYS A 130 -8.26 -4.16 24.02
CA LYS A 130 -8.45 -3.52 25.32
C LYS A 130 -7.51 -4.10 26.38
N SER A 131 -6.52 -4.90 25.99
CA SER A 131 -5.57 -5.49 26.91
C SER A 131 -4.67 -4.43 27.53
N GLU A 132 -4.57 -4.44 28.87
CA GLU A 132 -3.60 -3.62 29.62
C GLU A 132 -2.20 -4.24 29.61
N ASP A 133 -2.11 -5.56 29.34
CA ASP A 133 -0.83 -6.25 29.17
C ASP A 133 -0.33 -6.08 27.73
N ARG A 134 0.75 -5.32 27.57
CA ARG A 134 1.39 -5.06 26.29
C ARG A 134 1.78 -6.35 25.52
N ASN A 135 2.19 -7.40 26.26
CA ASN A 135 2.61 -8.66 25.64
C ASN A 135 1.40 -9.51 25.18
N ARG A 136 0.19 -9.14 25.59
CA ARG A 136 -1.04 -9.82 25.21
C ARG A 136 -2.02 -8.94 24.44
N SER A 137 -1.58 -7.78 23.98
CA SER A 137 -2.42 -6.86 23.20
C SER A 137 -2.67 -7.37 21.77
N SER A 138 -1.67 -8.03 21.17
CA SER A 138 -1.77 -8.65 19.84
C SER A 138 -1.52 -10.14 19.96
N ILE A 139 -2.58 -10.92 20.04
CA ILE A 139 -2.57 -12.38 20.25
C ILE A 139 -3.47 -13.06 19.21
N PRO A 140 -3.11 -13.00 17.91
CA PRO A 140 -3.94 -13.59 16.86
C PRO A 140 -4.13 -15.09 17.11
N PHE A 141 -5.36 -15.56 16.84
CA PHE A 141 -5.83 -16.94 17.07
C PHE A 141 -5.96 -17.39 18.52
N ASP A 142 -5.49 -16.63 19.52
CA ASP A 142 -5.69 -16.96 20.95
C ASP A 142 -7.19 -16.90 21.33
N LEU A 143 -7.62 -17.80 22.22
CA LEU A 143 -9.01 -17.84 22.70
C LEU A 143 -9.43 -16.54 23.41
N ASN A 144 -8.50 -15.90 24.11
CA ASN A 144 -8.73 -14.69 24.90
C ASN A 144 -8.46 -13.39 24.11
N ARG A 145 -8.30 -13.46 22.79
CA ARG A 145 -8.13 -12.24 21.97
C ARG A 145 -9.37 -11.35 22.09
N ASN A 146 -9.17 -10.05 22.17
CA ASN A 146 -10.23 -9.07 22.38
C ASN A 146 -10.17 -7.87 21.42
N GLY A 147 -9.47 -8.00 20.34
CA GLY A 147 -9.28 -6.96 19.34
C GLY A 147 -7.89 -7.05 18.70
N PHE A 148 -7.55 -6.10 17.87
CA PHE A 148 -6.24 -6.03 17.23
C PHE A 148 -5.47 -4.75 17.63
N VAL A 149 -4.18 -4.73 17.38
CA VAL A 149 -3.34 -3.54 17.49
C VAL A 149 -3.07 -3.02 16.09
N MET A 150 -3.32 -1.75 15.83
CA MET A 150 -3.02 -1.13 14.55
C MET A 150 -1.52 -1.16 14.27
N GLY A 151 -1.17 -1.46 13.03
CA GLY A 151 0.20 -1.44 12.53
C GLY A 151 0.30 -0.63 11.24
N GLU A 152 1.51 -0.24 10.89
CA GLU A 152 1.86 0.38 9.61
C GLU A 152 2.95 -0.43 8.96
N GLY A 153 2.95 -0.47 7.63
CA GLY A 153 3.97 -1.19 6.91
C GLY A 153 3.81 -1.15 5.41
N ALA A 154 4.84 -1.63 4.72
CA ALA A 154 4.82 -1.82 3.28
C ALA A 154 5.62 -3.08 2.92
N GLY A 155 5.08 -3.87 1.98
CA GLY A 155 5.75 -5.02 1.40
C GLY A 155 5.55 -5.04 -0.11
N VAL A 156 6.65 -5.23 -0.85
CA VAL A 156 6.63 -5.30 -2.32
C VAL A 156 7.46 -6.48 -2.77
N LEU A 157 6.89 -7.28 -3.67
CA LEU A 157 7.54 -8.35 -4.40
C LEU A 157 7.82 -7.91 -5.83
N ILE A 158 8.88 -8.42 -6.43
CA ILE A 158 9.07 -8.39 -7.89
C ILE A 158 8.62 -9.75 -8.41
N LEU A 159 7.55 -9.74 -9.20
CA LEU A 159 7.09 -10.91 -9.95
C LEU A 159 7.61 -10.79 -11.38
N GLU A 160 8.13 -11.86 -11.90
CA GLU A 160 8.75 -11.91 -13.21
C GLU A 160 8.33 -13.19 -13.94
N ASP A 161 8.22 -13.12 -15.27
CA ASP A 161 8.07 -14.29 -16.10
C ASP A 161 9.32 -15.19 -15.98
N LEU A 162 9.11 -16.50 -15.95
CA LEU A 162 10.19 -17.46 -15.72
C LEU A 162 11.27 -17.42 -16.82
N GLU A 163 10.87 -17.21 -18.08
CA GLU A 163 11.81 -17.12 -19.22
C GLU A 163 12.68 -15.85 -19.11
N SER A 164 12.12 -14.78 -18.55
CA SER A 164 12.85 -13.52 -18.32
C SER A 164 13.80 -13.62 -17.11
N ALA A 165 13.44 -14.42 -16.11
CA ALA A 165 14.20 -14.58 -14.88
C ALA A 165 15.42 -15.53 -14.99
N LEU A 166 15.48 -16.39 -16.03
CA LEU A 166 16.55 -17.35 -16.31
C LEU A 166 17.57 -16.80 -17.29
#